data_5ba46365f487f54962d4a82adfbf7a07
#
_entry.id   5ba46365f487f54962d4a82adfbf7a07
#
_cell.length_a   1.000
_cell.length_b   1.000
_cell.length_c   1.000
_cell.angle_alpha   90.00
_cell.angle_beta   90.00
_cell.angle_gamma   90.00
#
_symmetry.space_group_name_H-M   'P 1'
#
loop_
_entity.id
_entity.type
_entity.pdbx_description
1 polymer ?
#
loop_
_entity_poly.entity_id
_entity_poly.type
_entity_poly.pdbx_seq_one_letter_code
_entity_poly.pdbx_strand_id
1 'polypeptide(L)'
;MKRAAQIAPIPTLALLPCALLTGFDAFDGASLNPSWLAVKAIDGELLVGHRIRVAQLPTAFDASLKELKHLLRLHKPTLVICVGQAGGRSALSLERVAININDASIADNAGAQPLDTPVVQGGPAAYFSTLPIKAMLIALLRAGMAAEVSQSAGTFVCNHVFYGLMHELSKKSIAADKKPARGGFVHVPFLPEQGAPSMHLNDMVAGLRLAVQTALLTV
;
A
#
# COMPACT_ATOMS: atom_id res chain seq x y z
N MET A 1 40.16 -9.86 47.77
CA MET A 1 39.93 -9.25 46.42
C MET A 1 38.58 -9.74 45.91
N LYS A 2 37.54 -8.87 45.91
CA LYS A 2 36.19 -9.18 45.42
C LYS A 2 36.19 -8.94 43.91
N ARG A 3 35.92 -9.97 43.10
CA ARG A 3 35.71 -9.84 41.64
C ARG A 3 34.45 -9.00 41.40
N ALA A 4 34.60 -7.89 40.67
CA ALA A 4 33.46 -7.14 40.16
C ALA A 4 32.65 -8.00 39.21
N ALA A 5 31.36 -8.13 39.46
CA ALA A 5 30.44 -8.78 38.56
C ALA A 5 30.33 -7.97 37.26
N GLN A 6 30.73 -8.56 36.15
CA GLN A 6 30.58 -7.98 34.82
C GLN A 6 29.09 -8.00 34.46
N ILE A 7 28.44 -6.84 34.42
CA ILE A 7 27.07 -6.67 33.96
C ILE A 7 27.06 -6.97 32.45
N ALA A 8 26.37 -8.01 32.07
CA ALA A 8 26.16 -8.34 30.65
C ALA A 8 25.47 -7.16 29.95
N PRO A 9 25.87 -6.80 28.72
CA PRO A 9 25.22 -5.70 27.99
C PRO A 9 23.74 -6.05 27.78
N ILE A 10 22.87 -5.11 28.09
CA ILE A 10 21.42 -5.20 27.81
C ILE A 10 21.28 -5.42 26.29
N PRO A 11 20.60 -6.50 25.85
CA PRO A 11 20.43 -6.72 24.43
C PRO A 11 19.71 -5.51 23.83
N THR A 12 20.34 -4.88 22.85
CA THR A 12 19.71 -3.81 22.04
C THR A 12 18.41 -4.37 21.50
N LEU A 13 17.27 -3.83 21.93
CA LEU A 13 15.96 -4.21 21.38
C LEU A 13 16.04 -3.96 19.87
N ALA A 14 16.22 -5.02 19.08
CA ALA A 14 16.17 -4.91 17.64
C ALA A 14 14.79 -4.35 17.28
N LEU A 15 14.76 -3.18 16.65
CA LEU A 15 13.51 -2.59 16.18
C LEU A 15 12.83 -3.60 15.26
N LEU A 16 11.59 -3.98 15.60
CA LEU A 16 10.80 -4.89 14.78
C LEU A 16 10.74 -4.39 13.33
N PRO A 17 10.84 -5.27 12.34
CA PRO A 17 10.65 -4.85 10.96
C PRO A 17 9.28 -4.22 10.79
N CYS A 18 9.17 -3.31 9.82
CA CYS A 18 7.97 -2.52 9.56
C CYS A 18 7.29 -2.99 8.27
N ALA A 19 5.97 -3.13 8.30
CA ALA A 19 5.12 -3.14 7.12
C ALA A 19 4.34 -1.82 7.08
N LEU A 20 4.48 -1.08 5.98
CA LEU A 20 3.82 0.21 5.77
C LEU A 20 2.56 0.02 4.92
N LEU A 21 1.43 0.48 5.42
CA LEU A 21 0.20 0.58 4.64
C LEU A 21 -0.17 2.05 4.46
N THR A 22 -0.68 2.42 3.30
CA THR A 22 -1.20 3.76 3.08
C THR A 22 -2.62 3.71 2.57
N GLY A 23 -3.45 4.68 2.99
CA GLY A 23 -4.76 4.96 2.42
C GLY A 23 -4.79 6.41 1.96
N PHE A 24 -5.87 6.84 1.33
CA PHE A 24 -6.02 8.20 0.82
C PHE A 24 -7.04 9.00 1.63
N ASP A 25 -6.90 10.33 1.60
CA ASP A 25 -7.94 11.24 2.05
C ASP A 25 -9.17 11.19 1.14
N ALA A 26 -10.26 11.81 1.57
CA ALA A 26 -11.48 11.93 0.79
C ALA A 26 -11.25 12.83 -0.42
N PHE A 27 -11.95 12.56 -1.54
CA PHE A 27 -11.82 13.29 -2.79
C PHE A 27 -13.16 13.32 -3.53
N ASP A 28 -13.26 14.13 -4.58
CA ASP A 28 -14.45 14.23 -5.43
C ASP A 28 -15.74 14.50 -4.63
N GLY A 29 -15.67 15.43 -3.68
CA GLY A 29 -16.82 15.81 -2.83
C GLY A 29 -17.22 14.78 -1.77
N ALA A 30 -16.57 13.63 -1.70
CA ALA A 30 -16.85 12.64 -0.66
C ALA A 30 -16.37 13.14 0.71
N SER A 31 -17.07 12.71 1.79
CA SER A 31 -16.69 13.05 3.17
C SER A 31 -15.69 12.07 3.79
N LEU A 32 -15.51 10.90 3.19
CA LEU A 32 -14.64 9.83 3.67
C LEU A 32 -14.05 9.02 2.52
N ASN A 33 -12.98 8.28 2.84
CA ASN A 33 -12.36 7.33 1.92
C ASN A 33 -12.17 5.99 2.62
N PRO A 34 -12.80 4.90 2.16
CA PRO A 34 -12.72 3.58 2.79
C PRO A 34 -11.29 3.04 2.88
N SER A 35 -10.41 3.40 1.95
CA SER A 35 -9.02 2.94 1.99
C SER A 35 -8.31 3.44 3.26
N TRP A 36 -8.50 4.71 3.63
CA TRP A 36 -7.94 5.24 4.88
C TRP A 36 -8.57 4.59 6.10
N LEU A 37 -9.90 4.47 6.14
CA LEU A 37 -10.58 3.87 7.28
C LEU A 37 -10.12 2.43 7.52
N ALA A 38 -9.97 1.66 6.45
CA ALA A 38 -9.57 0.26 6.52
C ALA A 38 -8.11 0.09 7.00
N VAL A 39 -7.16 0.87 6.47
CA VAL A 39 -5.76 0.76 6.92
C VAL A 39 -5.56 1.31 8.32
N LYS A 40 -6.25 2.40 8.68
CA LYS A 40 -6.20 3.00 10.02
C LYS A 40 -6.62 2.01 11.11
N ALA A 41 -7.57 1.13 10.82
CA ALA A 41 -8.08 0.16 11.78
C ALA A 41 -7.04 -0.90 12.22
N ILE A 42 -5.96 -1.09 11.47
CA ILE A 42 -4.89 -2.05 11.78
C ILE A 42 -3.56 -1.40 12.16
N ASP A 43 -3.56 -0.07 12.39
CA ASP A 43 -2.33 0.63 12.80
C ASP A 43 -1.81 0.10 14.13
N GLY A 44 -0.49 -0.05 14.23
CA GLY A 44 0.18 -0.52 15.42
C GLY A 44 0.07 -2.02 15.67
N GLU A 45 -0.72 -2.77 14.92
CA GLU A 45 -0.80 -4.23 15.06
C GLU A 45 0.57 -4.90 14.82
N LEU A 46 0.75 -6.07 15.44
CA LEU A 46 1.91 -6.93 15.19
C LEU A 46 1.47 -8.12 14.37
N LEU A 47 1.84 -8.15 13.10
CA LEU A 47 1.50 -9.23 12.18
C LEU A 47 2.77 -9.94 11.70
N VAL A 48 2.86 -11.25 11.92
CA VAL A 48 3.99 -12.08 11.49
C VAL A 48 5.35 -11.44 11.85
N GLY A 49 5.45 -10.92 13.08
CA GLY A 49 6.69 -10.29 13.59
C GLY A 49 6.98 -8.90 13.04
N HIS A 50 6.09 -8.30 12.23
CA HIS A 50 6.21 -6.95 11.69
C HIS A 50 5.25 -6.00 12.40
N ARG A 51 5.76 -4.81 12.76
CA ARG A 51 4.92 -3.71 13.22
C ARG A 51 4.23 -3.06 12.03
N ILE A 52 2.91 -3.04 12.04
CA ILE A 52 2.14 -2.30 11.04
C ILE A 52 2.25 -0.80 11.35
N ARG A 53 2.56 -0.02 10.33
CA ARG A 53 2.51 1.44 10.33
C ARG A 53 1.60 1.89 9.21
N VAL A 54 0.77 2.87 9.50
CA VAL A 54 -0.15 3.40 8.51
C VAL A 54 0.06 4.89 8.30
N ALA A 55 -0.27 5.36 7.11
CA ALA A 55 -0.25 6.79 6.79
C ALA A 55 -1.37 7.12 5.82
N GLN A 56 -1.92 8.33 5.94
CA GLN A 56 -2.85 8.89 4.99
C GLN A 56 -2.07 9.68 3.93
N LEU A 57 -2.29 9.38 2.66
CA LEU A 57 -1.74 10.14 1.55
C LEU A 57 -2.80 11.13 1.05
N PRO A 58 -2.40 12.34 0.62
CA PRO A 58 -3.31 13.23 -0.08
C PRO A 58 -3.71 12.62 -1.44
N THR A 59 -4.98 12.77 -1.83
CA THR A 59 -5.44 12.44 -3.19
C THR A 59 -5.03 13.55 -4.13
N ALA A 60 -3.72 13.71 -4.31
CA ALA A 60 -3.08 14.73 -5.14
C ALA A 60 -1.79 14.17 -5.72
N PHE A 61 -1.58 14.33 -7.03
CA PHE A 61 -0.51 13.67 -7.78
C PHE A 61 0.87 13.85 -7.13
N ASP A 62 1.49 15.02 -7.19
CA ASP A 62 2.85 15.23 -6.69
C ASP A 62 2.97 15.10 -5.17
N ALA A 63 1.96 15.57 -4.44
CA ALA A 63 1.95 15.57 -2.98
C ALA A 63 1.93 14.14 -2.42
N SER A 64 1.17 13.23 -3.02
CA SER A 64 1.10 11.82 -2.59
C SER A 64 2.44 11.11 -2.73
N LEU A 65 3.16 11.31 -3.85
CA LEU A 65 4.48 10.72 -4.04
C LEU A 65 5.55 11.33 -3.14
N LYS A 66 5.48 12.65 -2.90
CA LYS A 66 6.40 13.32 -1.95
C LYS A 66 6.25 12.73 -0.56
N GLU A 67 5.02 12.56 -0.09
CA GLU A 67 4.73 11.95 1.22
C GLU A 67 5.13 10.47 1.26
N LEU A 68 4.79 9.69 0.25
CA LEU A 68 5.20 8.29 0.16
C LEU A 68 6.73 8.13 0.23
N LYS A 69 7.49 8.94 -0.49
CA LYS A 69 8.96 8.93 -0.45
C LYS A 69 9.51 9.29 0.93
N HIS A 70 8.87 10.25 1.63
CA HIS A 70 9.20 10.57 3.01
C HIS A 70 9.00 9.37 3.92
N LEU A 71 7.85 8.73 3.89
CA LEU A 71 7.50 7.55 4.69
C LEU A 71 8.44 6.35 4.44
N LEU A 72 8.80 6.10 3.17
CA LEU A 72 9.76 5.05 2.80
C LEU A 72 11.16 5.28 3.38
N ARG A 73 11.60 6.54 3.48
CA ARG A 73 12.88 6.90 4.13
C ARG A 73 12.81 6.79 5.64
N LEU A 74 11.70 7.26 6.23
CA LEU A 74 11.48 7.29 7.68
C LEU A 74 11.37 5.88 8.26
N HIS A 75 10.51 5.05 7.70
CA HIS A 75 10.18 3.74 8.26
C HIS A 75 11.04 2.60 7.73
N LYS A 76 11.68 2.76 6.57
CA LYS A 76 12.48 1.72 5.88
C LYS A 76 11.75 0.35 5.87
N PRO A 77 10.49 0.31 5.41
CA PRO A 77 9.66 -0.88 5.51
C PRO A 77 10.21 -2.02 4.66
N THR A 78 9.91 -3.27 5.06
CA THR A 78 10.20 -4.48 4.28
C THR A 78 9.04 -4.88 3.36
N LEU A 79 7.83 -4.39 3.67
CA LEU A 79 6.62 -4.55 2.89
C LEU A 79 5.88 -3.22 2.82
N VAL A 80 5.38 -2.86 1.63
CA VAL A 80 4.54 -1.68 1.42
C VAL A 80 3.29 -2.07 0.64
N ILE A 81 2.12 -1.79 1.19
CA ILE A 81 0.85 -1.95 0.47
C ILE A 81 0.13 -0.61 0.46
N CYS A 82 0.04 0.03 -0.71
CA CYS A 82 -0.82 1.18 -0.88
C CYS A 82 -2.25 0.69 -1.14
N VAL A 83 -3.22 1.34 -0.50
CA VAL A 83 -4.64 0.98 -0.60
C VAL A 83 -5.40 2.18 -1.12
N GLY A 84 -6.26 1.98 -2.12
CA GLY A 84 -7.11 3.01 -2.72
C GLY A 84 -8.56 2.57 -2.80
N GLN A 85 -9.47 3.53 -2.96
CA GLN A 85 -10.88 3.30 -3.23
C GLN A 85 -11.09 3.11 -4.73
N ALA A 86 -11.86 2.10 -5.12
CA ALA A 86 -12.34 1.92 -6.48
C ALA A 86 -13.85 1.68 -6.50
N GLY A 87 -14.62 2.73 -6.82
CA GLY A 87 -16.05 2.62 -7.04
C GLY A 87 -16.38 1.66 -8.20
N GLY A 88 -17.56 1.03 -8.13
CA GLY A 88 -18.02 0.06 -9.14
C GLY A 88 -17.41 -1.33 -9.01
N ARG A 89 -16.52 -1.58 -8.04
CA ARG A 89 -15.97 -2.90 -7.73
C ARG A 89 -16.67 -3.50 -6.50
N SER A 90 -16.83 -4.83 -6.49
CA SER A 90 -17.46 -5.57 -5.38
C SER A 90 -16.47 -6.41 -4.57
N ALA A 91 -15.19 -6.42 -4.95
CA ALA A 91 -14.17 -7.29 -4.39
C ALA A 91 -12.89 -6.50 -4.05
N LEU A 92 -12.07 -7.02 -3.15
CA LEU A 92 -10.70 -6.55 -2.95
C LEU A 92 -9.91 -6.85 -4.22
N SER A 93 -9.41 -5.82 -4.88
CA SER A 93 -8.68 -5.97 -6.13
C SER A 93 -7.18 -5.85 -5.91
N LEU A 94 -6.46 -6.96 -6.08
CA LEU A 94 -5.00 -7.03 -5.98
C LEU A 94 -4.39 -6.57 -7.31
N GLU A 95 -3.83 -5.38 -7.36
CA GLU A 95 -3.33 -4.78 -8.59
C GLU A 95 -2.03 -5.45 -9.04
N ARG A 96 -2.02 -5.90 -10.31
CA ARG A 96 -0.86 -6.59 -10.90
C ARG A 96 0.19 -5.64 -11.41
N VAL A 97 -0.22 -4.55 -12.05
CA VAL A 97 0.66 -3.70 -12.85
C VAL A 97 0.32 -2.22 -12.65
N ALA A 98 1.35 -1.41 -12.52
CA ALA A 98 1.30 0.04 -12.57
C ALA A 98 1.89 0.52 -13.90
N ILE A 99 1.28 1.51 -14.53
CA ILE A 99 1.72 2.07 -15.83
C ILE A 99 2.24 3.49 -15.67
N ASN A 100 3.16 3.89 -16.56
CA ASN A 100 3.81 5.20 -16.50
C ASN A 100 2.96 6.29 -17.17
N ILE A 101 1.70 6.42 -16.75
CA ILE A 101 0.74 7.39 -17.29
C ILE A 101 -0.05 8.02 -16.15
N ASN A 102 -0.20 9.35 -16.20
CA ASN A 102 -1.21 10.12 -15.51
C ASN A 102 -2.17 10.65 -16.57
N ASP A 103 -3.43 10.26 -16.48
CA ASP A 103 -4.50 10.74 -17.35
C ASP A 103 -5.78 10.85 -16.51
N ALA A 104 -6.09 12.07 -16.08
CA ALA A 104 -7.08 12.35 -15.06
C ALA A 104 -8.39 12.85 -15.67
N SER A 105 -9.47 12.08 -15.48
CA SER A 105 -10.83 12.50 -15.91
C SER A 105 -11.42 13.61 -15.03
N ILE A 106 -10.92 13.76 -13.80
CA ILE A 106 -11.30 14.80 -12.84
C ILE A 106 -10.05 15.45 -12.25
N ALA A 107 -10.18 16.64 -11.70
CA ALA A 107 -9.10 17.28 -10.94
C ALA A 107 -8.86 16.53 -9.62
N ASP A 108 -7.62 16.48 -9.16
CA ASP A 108 -7.26 15.99 -7.83
C ASP A 108 -7.58 17.05 -6.76
N ASN A 109 -7.34 16.72 -5.47
CA ASN A 109 -7.61 17.64 -4.37
C ASN A 109 -6.76 18.93 -4.37
N ALA A 110 -5.70 18.99 -5.18
CA ALA A 110 -4.89 20.18 -5.39
C ALA A 110 -5.26 20.96 -6.68
N GLY A 111 -6.28 20.49 -7.42
CA GLY A 111 -6.73 21.08 -8.68
C GLY A 111 -5.92 20.64 -9.91
N ALA A 112 -5.01 19.67 -9.77
CA ALA A 112 -4.24 19.16 -10.89
C ALA A 112 -5.04 18.12 -11.69
N GLN A 113 -5.04 18.25 -13.01
CA GLN A 113 -5.69 17.33 -13.94
C GLN A 113 -4.76 17.04 -15.13
N PRO A 114 -3.71 16.20 -14.91
CA PRO A 114 -2.78 15.86 -15.97
C PRO A 114 -3.48 15.04 -17.06
N LEU A 115 -3.08 15.28 -18.33
CA LEU A 115 -3.56 14.58 -19.50
C LEU A 115 -2.37 13.89 -20.17
N ASP A 116 -2.42 12.56 -20.25
CA ASP A 116 -1.46 11.69 -20.96
C ASP A 116 0.02 12.01 -20.67
N THR A 117 0.33 12.31 -19.40
CA THR A 117 1.69 12.64 -18.94
C THR A 117 2.34 11.46 -18.23
N PRO A 118 3.67 11.27 -18.31
CA PRO A 118 4.34 10.22 -17.57
C PRO A 118 4.34 10.49 -16.06
N VAL A 119 4.21 9.44 -15.25
CA VAL A 119 4.44 9.51 -13.79
C VAL A 119 5.89 9.84 -13.48
N VAL A 120 6.80 9.20 -14.22
CA VAL A 120 8.25 9.45 -14.14
C VAL A 120 8.80 9.62 -15.55
N GLN A 121 9.33 10.80 -15.83
CA GLN A 121 9.96 11.09 -17.12
C GLN A 121 11.10 10.12 -17.39
N GLY A 122 11.08 9.46 -18.55
CA GLY A 122 12.10 8.48 -18.93
C GLY A 122 12.07 7.17 -18.14
N GLY A 123 11.07 6.96 -17.28
CA GLY A 123 10.86 5.70 -16.58
C GLY A 123 10.33 4.59 -17.51
N PRO A 124 10.42 3.30 -17.11
CA PRO A 124 9.86 2.18 -17.86
C PRO A 124 8.35 2.35 -18.08
N ALA A 125 7.81 1.72 -19.13
CA ALA A 125 6.38 1.79 -19.43
C ALA A 125 5.49 1.28 -18.28
N ALA A 126 5.97 0.28 -17.52
CA ALA A 126 5.21 -0.33 -16.43
C ALA A 126 6.12 -0.98 -15.39
N TYR A 127 5.56 -1.19 -14.19
CA TYR A 127 6.13 -2.03 -13.14
C TYR A 127 5.09 -3.06 -12.68
N PHE A 128 5.52 -4.30 -12.51
CA PHE A 128 4.71 -5.30 -11.82
C PHE A 128 4.78 -5.15 -10.31
N SER A 129 3.67 -5.44 -9.64
CA SER A 129 3.65 -5.66 -8.18
C SER A 129 4.65 -6.75 -7.79
N THR A 130 5.37 -6.54 -6.71
CA THR A 130 6.24 -7.57 -6.10
C THR A 130 5.56 -8.28 -4.92
N LEU A 131 4.27 -8.03 -4.70
CA LEU A 131 3.46 -8.78 -3.77
C LEU A 131 3.18 -10.20 -4.31
N PRO A 132 3.04 -11.21 -3.45
CA PRO A 132 2.65 -12.57 -3.86
C PRO A 132 1.15 -12.63 -4.15
N ILE A 133 0.69 -11.86 -5.16
CA ILE A 133 -0.73 -11.63 -5.44
C ILE A 133 -1.56 -12.91 -5.61
N LYS A 134 -0.97 -13.98 -6.15
CA LYS A 134 -1.67 -15.27 -6.29
C LYS A 134 -1.89 -15.98 -4.96
N ALA A 135 -0.88 -15.95 -4.07
CA ALA A 135 -1.04 -16.50 -2.72
C ALA A 135 -2.05 -15.68 -1.91
N MET A 136 -1.99 -14.34 -2.01
CA MET A 136 -2.95 -13.44 -1.38
C MET A 136 -4.38 -13.71 -1.88
N LEU A 137 -4.58 -13.83 -3.19
CA LEU A 137 -5.89 -14.16 -3.78
C LEU A 137 -6.43 -15.48 -3.23
N ILE A 138 -5.62 -16.54 -3.24
CA ILE A 138 -6.02 -17.86 -2.75
C ILE A 138 -6.40 -17.81 -1.28
N ALA A 139 -5.62 -17.09 -0.45
CA ALA A 139 -5.89 -16.95 0.98
C ALA A 139 -7.24 -16.24 1.22
N LEU A 140 -7.49 -15.14 0.52
CA LEU A 140 -8.73 -14.37 0.62
C LEU A 140 -9.94 -15.20 0.20
N LEU A 141 -9.88 -15.87 -0.95
CA LEU A 141 -10.97 -16.70 -1.45
C LEU A 141 -11.26 -17.90 -0.53
N ARG A 142 -10.23 -18.54 0.02
CA ARG A 142 -10.39 -19.62 1.01
C ARG A 142 -11.04 -19.16 2.32
N ALA A 143 -10.84 -17.90 2.68
CA ALA A 143 -11.51 -17.26 3.83
C ALA A 143 -12.94 -16.78 3.51
N GLY A 144 -13.46 -17.06 2.31
CA GLY A 144 -14.80 -16.64 1.88
C GLY A 144 -14.91 -15.15 1.51
N MET A 145 -13.79 -14.47 1.34
CA MET A 145 -13.77 -13.04 1.00
C MET A 145 -13.80 -12.82 -0.51
N ALA A 146 -14.59 -11.86 -0.96
CA ALA A 146 -14.58 -11.45 -2.37
C ALA A 146 -13.24 -10.78 -2.71
N ALA A 147 -12.48 -11.40 -3.60
CA ALA A 147 -11.17 -10.90 -4.03
C ALA A 147 -10.89 -11.28 -5.49
N GLU A 148 -10.13 -10.44 -6.16
CA GLU A 148 -9.74 -10.63 -7.57
C GLU A 148 -8.32 -10.11 -7.82
N VAL A 149 -7.75 -10.48 -8.97
CA VAL A 149 -6.54 -9.82 -9.50
C VAL A 149 -6.96 -8.84 -10.58
N SER A 150 -6.63 -7.58 -10.35
CA SER A 150 -6.87 -6.52 -11.32
C SER A 150 -5.64 -6.30 -12.22
N GLN A 151 -5.89 -5.96 -13.48
CA GLN A 151 -4.87 -5.69 -14.49
C GLN A 151 -4.63 -4.19 -14.71
N SER A 152 -5.33 -3.32 -13.99
CA SER A 152 -5.17 -1.87 -14.11
C SER A 152 -5.64 -1.14 -12.84
N ALA A 153 -4.76 -0.30 -12.30
CA ALA A 153 -5.09 0.63 -11.22
C ALA A 153 -5.68 1.96 -11.75
N GLY A 154 -6.05 2.01 -13.02
CA GLY A 154 -6.48 3.23 -13.70
C GLY A 154 -5.30 4.14 -14.06
N THR A 155 -5.56 5.44 -14.20
CA THR A 155 -4.58 6.46 -14.61
C THR A 155 -4.62 7.71 -13.71
N PHE A 156 -5.38 7.64 -12.61
CA PHE A 156 -5.50 8.68 -11.60
C PHE A 156 -4.44 8.50 -10.49
N VAL A 157 -4.61 9.16 -9.35
CA VAL A 157 -3.66 9.19 -8.23
C VAL A 157 -3.29 7.80 -7.70
N CYS A 158 -4.20 6.82 -7.78
CA CYS A 158 -3.92 5.44 -7.36
C CYS A 158 -2.79 4.81 -8.19
N ASN A 159 -2.89 4.88 -9.52
CA ASN A 159 -1.84 4.39 -10.39
C ASN A 159 -0.54 5.21 -10.24
N HIS A 160 -0.65 6.53 -10.09
CA HIS A 160 0.49 7.42 -9.85
C HIS A 160 1.29 6.98 -8.61
N VAL A 161 0.62 6.73 -7.49
CA VAL A 161 1.24 6.26 -6.25
C VAL A 161 1.80 4.85 -6.42
N PHE A 162 1.06 3.95 -7.07
CA PHE A 162 1.51 2.58 -7.30
C PHE A 162 2.76 2.55 -8.18
N TYR A 163 2.75 3.26 -9.30
CA TYR A 163 3.93 3.35 -10.17
C TYR A 163 5.12 3.97 -9.44
N GLY A 164 4.89 5.09 -8.74
CA GLY A 164 5.93 5.77 -7.97
C GLY A 164 6.53 4.90 -6.87
N LEU A 165 5.71 4.12 -6.14
CA LEU A 165 6.17 3.12 -5.17
C LEU A 165 7.12 2.12 -5.83
N MET A 166 6.67 1.48 -6.91
CA MET A 166 7.45 0.44 -7.58
C MET A 166 8.76 0.99 -8.16
N HIS A 167 8.72 2.21 -8.69
CA HIS A 167 9.91 2.90 -9.18
C HIS A 167 10.92 3.19 -8.05
N GLU A 168 10.47 3.63 -6.86
CA GLU A 168 11.37 3.85 -5.72
C GLU A 168 11.95 2.53 -5.16
N LEU A 169 11.16 1.45 -5.16
CA LEU A 169 11.64 0.15 -4.71
C LEU A 169 12.65 -0.46 -5.70
N SER A 170 12.47 -0.27 -7.00
CA SER A 170 13.40 -0.76 -8.01
C SER A 170 14.80 -0.11 -7.90
N LYS A 171 14.87 1.18 -7.58
CA LYS A 171 16.13 1.89 -7.36
C LYS A 171 16.93 1.32 -6.18
N LYS A 172 16.26 0.95 -5.11
CA LYS A 172 16.90 0.41 -3.90
C LYS A 172 17.39 -1.02 -4.07
N SER A 173 16.76 -1.78 -4.96
CA SER A 173 17.17 -3.17 -5.28
C SER A 173 18.56 -3.25 -5.91
N ILE A 174 18.98 -2.20 -6.62
CA ILE A 174 20.27 -2.16 -7.32
C ILE A 174 21.44 -1.82 -6.37
N ALA A 175 21.17 -1.26 -5.19
CA ALA A 175 22.16 -0.56 -4.37
C ALA A 175 22.62 -1.29 -3.09
N ALA A 176 22.12 -2.50 -2.74
CA ALA A 176 22.42 -3.08 -1.43
C ALA A 176 22.34 -4.61 -1.36
N ASP A 177 23.24 -5.20 -0.56
CA ASP A 177 23.22 -6.60 -0.08
C ASP A 177 21.99 -7.00 0.75
N LYS A 178 20.98 -6.13 0.86
CA LYS A 178 19.74 -6.38 1.62
C LYS A 178 18.62 -6.76 0.68
N LYS A 179 17.84 -7.76 1.08
CA LYS A 179 16.61 -8.16 0.39
C LYS A 179 15.73 -6.91 0.14
N PRO A 180 15.36 -6.61 -1.12
CA PRO A 180 14.59 -5.42 -1.42
C PRO A 180 13.21 -5.49 -0.76
N ALA A 181 12.67 -4.34 -0.37
CA ALA A 181 11.29 -4.26 0.12
C ALA A 181 10.33 -4.68 -1.00
N ARG A 182 9.28 -5.42 -0.62
CA ARG A 182 8.20 -5.76 -1.54
C ARG A 182 7.11 -4.71 -1.48
N GLY A 183 6.45 -4.47 -2.59
CA GLY A 183 5.38 -3.49 -2.65
C GLY A 183 4.34 -3.78 -3.72
N GLY A 184 3.20 -3.12 -3.56
CA GLY A 184 2.10 -3.17 -4.50
C GLY A 184 0.90 -2.37 -4.04
N PHE A 185 -0.22 -2.59 -4.70
CA PHE A 185 -1.43 -1.82 -4.50
C PHE A 185 -2.66 -2.73 -4.39
N VAL A 186 -3.61 -2.35 -3.52
CA VAL A 186 -4.90 -3.01 -3.35
C VAL A 186 -6.01 -1.98 -3.43
N HIS A 187 -7.00 -2.20 -4.28
CA HIS A 187 -8.23 -1.42 -4.25
C HIS A 187 -9.27 -2.08 -3.35
N VAL A 188 -9.97 -1.23 -2.59
CA VAL A 188 -11.15 -1.60 -1.81
C VAL A 188 -12.39 -0.99 -2.46
N PRO A 189 -13.58 -1.65 -2.39
CA PRO A 189 -14.84 -1.12 -2.88
C PRO A 189 -15.29 0.14 -2.12
N PHE A 190 -16.43 0.68 -2.51
CA PHE A 190 -17.20 1.62 -1.72
C PHE A 190 -17.71 1.00 -0.40
N LEU A 191 -17.93 1.81 0.60
CA LEU A 191 -18.76 1.45 1.75
C LEU A 191 -20.24 1.45 1.36
N PRO A 192 -21.11 0.70 2.06
CA PRO A 192 -22.55 0.67 1.75
C PRO A 192 -23.21 2.05 1.68
N GLU A 193 -22.79 3.00 2.53
CA GLU A 193 -23.29 4.37 2.53
C GLU A 193 -22.82 5.23 1.35
N GLN A 194 -21.80 4.79 0.60
CA GLN A 194 -21.31 5.50 -0.58
C GLN A 194 -22.00 5.04 -1.88
N GLY A 195 -22.62 3.84 -1.88
CA GLY A 195 -23.30 3.29 -3.04
C GLY A 195 -23.03 1.80 -3.28
N ALA A 196 -23.46 1.30 -4.42
CA ALA A 196 -23.31 -0.10 -4.81
C ALA A 196 -22.56 -0.21 -6.16
N PRO A 197 -21.76 -1.28 -6.37
CA PRO A 197 -21.44 -2.35 -5.42
C PRO A 197 -20.53 -1.84 -4.27
N SER A 198 -20.60 -2.50 -3.11
CA SER A 198 -19.91 -2.07 -1.90
C SER A 198 -19.42 -3.26 -1.07
N MET A 199 -18.60 -2.96 -0.04
CA MET A 199 -18.13 -3.92 0.95
C MET A 199 -18.16 -3.26 2.34
N HIS A 200 -18.54 -3.99 3.38
CA HIS A 200 -18.49 -3.45 4.74
C HIS A 200 -17.05 -3.22 5.20
N LEU A 201 -16.84 -2.17 6.00
CA LEU A 201 -15.50 -1.80 6.50
C LEU A 201 -14.83 -2.98 7.24
N ASN A 202 -15.57 -3.72 8.06
CA ASN A 202 -15.00 -4.86 8.79
C ASN A 202 -14.47 -5.95 7.86
N ASP A 203 -15.11 -6.19 6.71
CA ASP A 203 -14.67 -7.16 5.72
C ASP A 203 -13.41 -6.65 4.98
N MET A 204 -13.35 -5.35 4.66
CA MET A 204 -12.14 -4.73 4.11
C MET A 204 -10.96 -4.86 5.07
N VAL A 205 -11.17 -4.55 6.37
CA VAL A 205 -10.13 -4.64 7.42
C VAL A 205 -9.65 -6.09 7.58
N ALA A 206 -10.58 -7.05 7.66
CA ALA A 206 -10.24 -8.47 7.76
C ALA A 206 -9.46 -8.95 6.53
N GLY A 207 -9.90 -8.56 5.34
CA GLY A 207 -9.24 -8.90 4.08
C GLY A 207 -7.85 -8.29 3.96
N LEU A 208 -7.68 -7.02 4.30
CA LEU A 208 -6.36 -6.38 4.29
C LEU A 208 -5.42 -7.02 5.32
N ARG A 209 -5.89 -7.34 6.53
CA ARG A 209 -5.09 -8.04 7.53
C ARG A 209 -4.61 -9.39 7.01
N LEU A 210 -5.49 -10.19 6.41
CA LEU A 210 -5.12 -11.48 5.82
C LEU A 210 -4.17 -11.33 4.63
N ALA A 211 -4.39 -10.33 3.78
CA ALA A 211 -3.50 -10.02 2.66
C ALA A 211 -2.08 -9.67 3.12
N VAL A 212 -1.94 -8.81 4.15
CA VAL A 212 -0.66 -8.45 4.76
C VAL A 212 0.02 -9.68 5.37
N GLN A 213 -0.70 -10.47 6.17
CA GLN A 213 -0.16 -11.71 6.77
C GLN A 213 0.36 -12.67 5.70
N THR A 214 -0.42 -12.89 4.64
CA THR A 214 -0.02 -13.75 3.54
C THR A 214 1.21 -13.20 2.82
N ALA A 215 1.25 -11.90 2.56
CA ALA A 215 2.41 -11.27 1.93
C ALA A 215 3.67 -11.38 2.77
N LEU A 216 3.58 -11.32 4.09
CA LEU A 216 4.72 -11.47 5.00
C LEU A 216 5.20 -12.92 5.11
N LEU A 217 4.29 -13.91 5.06
CA LEU A 217 4.61 -15.34 5.14
C LEU A 217 5.18 -15.92 3.84
N THR A 218 4.81 -15.35 2.69
CA THR A 218 5.27 -15.82 1.39
C THR A 218 6.60 -15.15 1.04
N VAL A 219 7.65 -15.95 0.85
CA VAL A 219 9.02 -15.47 0.53
C VAL A 219 9.22 -15.41 -0.98
#